data_3daef577425976a29b809cfa861cd243
#
_entry.id   3daef577425976a29b809cfa861cd243
#
_cell.length_a   1.000
_cell.length_b   1.000
_cell.length_c   1.000
_cell.angle_alpha   90.00
_cell.angle_beta   90.00
_cell.angle_gamma   90.00
#
_symmetry.space_group_name_H-M   'P 1'
#
loop_
_entity.id
_entity.type
_entity.pdbx_description
1 polymer ?
#
loop_
_entity_poly.entity_id
_entity_poly.type
_entity_poly.pdbx_seq_one_letter_code
_entity_poly.pdbx_strand_id
1 'polypeptide(L)'
;MEASAQQPRRLVLGGLHHVTLIVKDVRRSVDFYRNVLGLRLVKQTVNEDDRSARHLFFGDEEGRPGTMITCLEYPQLDEGTVGVGSTHHVAFSVGSDEELEGWRAYLESRDVQCTEVLDRTYFRSVYLRDPDGHILELATAGPGMTVDEPLEQLGQRAVG
;
A
#
# COMPACT_ATOMS: atom_id res chain seq x y z
N MET A 1 9.77 -30.15 22.87
CA MET A 1 10.70 -29.06 22.57
C MET A 1 10.76 -28.93 21.05
N GLU A 2 10.05 -27.98 20.51
CA GLU A 2 10.19 -27.67 19.08
C GLU A 2 11.53 -26.99 18.87
N ALA A 3 12.37 -27.61 18.06
CA ALA A 3 13.61 -26.97 17.62
C ALA A 3 13.24 -25.73 16.82
N SER A 4 13.53 -24.57 17.37
CA SER A 4 13.49 -23.30 16.64
C SER A 4 14.33 -23.48 15.40
N ALA A 5 13.70 -23.52 14.23
CA ALA A 5 14.42 -23.53 12.96
C ALA A 5 15.23 -22.23 12.87
N GLN A 6 16.52 -22.31 13.14
CA GLN A 6 17.42 -21.17 13.04
C GLN A 6 17.46 -20.74 11.58
N GLN A 7 16.99 -19.52 11.32
CA GLN A 7 17.10 -18.90 10.00
C GLN A 7 18.56 -18.88 9.53
N PRO A 8 18.84 -19.31 8.30
CA PRO A 8 20.22 -19.31 7.81
C PRO A 8 20.81 -17.90 7.90
N ARG A 9 21.99 -17.76 8.49
CA ARG A 9 22.66 -16.49 8.84
C ARG A 9 22.88 -15.49 7.69
N ARG A 10 22.53 -15.83 6.44
CA ARG A 10 22.79 -15.00 5.26
C ARG A 10 21.56 -14.70 4.39
N LEU A 11 20.39 -15.20 4.76
CA LEU A 11 19.16 -14.96 4.00
C LEU A 11 18.35 -13.85 4.68
N VAL A 12 18.19 -12.74 4.00
CA VAL A 12 17.46 -11.56 4.52
C VAL A 12 16.48 -11.10 3.46
N LEU A 13 15.23 -10.88 3.87
CA LEU A 13 14.26 -10.18 3.02
C LEU A 13 14.54 -8.67 3.05
N GLY A 14 14.58 -8.04 1.89
CA GLY A 14 14.88 -6.62 1.74
C GLY A 14 13.68 -5.70 1.87
N GLY A 15 12.59 -6.16 2.48
CA GLY A 15 11.32 -5.46 2.57
C GLY A 15 10.33 -5.92 1.52
N LEU A 16 9.28 -5.16 1.30
CA LEU A 16 8.32 -5.43 0.25
C LEU A 16 8.87 -5.00 -1.11
N HIS A 17 8.59 -5.77 -2.14
CA HIS A 17 8.94 -5.45 -3.52
C HIS A 17 7.76 -4.72 -4.20
N HIS A 18 6.59 -5.32 -4.16
CA HIS A 18 5.34 -4.76 -4.69
C HIS A 18 4.14 -5.41 -4.01
N VAL A 19 2.99 -4.78 -4.18
CA VAL A 19 1.68 -5.33 -3.81
C VAL A 19 0.84 -5.42 -5.07
N THR A 20 0.13 -6.53 -5.28
CA THR A 20 -0.72 -6.75 -6.45
C THR A 20 -2.19 -6.77 -6.05
N LEU A 21 -2.98 -5.96 -6.70
CA LEU A 21 -4.42 -5.81 -6.51
C LEU A 21 -5.18 -6.44 -7.69
N ILE A 22 -6.31 -7.03 -7.41
CA ILE A 22 -7.27 -7.45 -8.45
C ILE A 22 -8.21 -6.28 -8.72
N VAL A 23 -8.35 -5.90 -9.98
CA VAL A 23 -9.15 -4.74 -10.40
C VAL A 23 -10.13 -5.15 -11.51
N LYS A 24 -11.20 -4.39 -11.63
CA LYS A 24 -12.22 -4.63 -12.65
C LYS A 24 -11.83 -4.09 -14.03
N ASP A 25 -11.23 -2.91 -14.07
CA ASP A 25 -10.87 -2.21 -15.31
C ASP A 25 -9.59 -1.41 -15.10
N VAL A 26 -8.52 -1.78 -15.80
CA VAL A 26 -7.22 -1.12 -15.68
C VAL A 26 -7.24 0.35 -16.11
N ARG A 27 -8.20 0.77 -16.95
CA ARG A 27 -8.35 2.20 -17.31
C ARG A 27 -8.75 3.03 -16.10
N ARG A 28 -9.63 2.51 -15.25
CA ARG A 28 -10.00 3.13 -13.98
C ARG A 28 -8.80 3.18 -13.03
N SER A 29 -7.99 2.13 -13.02
CA SER A 29 -6.76 2.08 -12.23
C SER A 29 -5.74 3.13 -12.69
N VAL A 30 -5.55 3.30 -13.99
CA VAL A 30 -4.69 4.35 -14.56
C VAL A 30 -5.18 5.73 -14.15
N ASP A 31 -6.48 6.00 -14.30
CA ASP A 31 -7.05 7.29 -13.92
C ASP A 31 -6.84 7.61 -12.44
N PHE A 32 -6.87 6.61 -11.58
CA PHE A 32 -6.67 6.78 -10.15
C PHE A 32 -5.18 6.80 -9.76
N TYR A 33 -4.46 5.73 -10.00
CA TYR A 33 -3.07 5.60 -9.52
C TYR A 33 -2.10 6.54 -10.22
N ARG A 34 -2.28 6.77 -11.52
CA ARG A 34 -1.45 7.70 -12.27
C ARG A 34 -1.96 9.14 -12.18
N ASN A 35 -3.23 9.39 -12.50
CA ASN A 35 -3.74 10.75 -12.69
C ASN A 35 -4.14 11.41 -11.36
N VAL A 36 -4.60 10.66 -10.37
CA VAL A 36 -4.91 11.19 -9.04
C VAL A 36 -3.72 11.06 -8.10
N LEU A 37 -3.18 9.85 -7.88
CA LEU A 37 -2.08 9.66 -6.95
C LEU A 37 -0.70 10.05 -7.49
N GLY A 38 -0.57 10.26 -8.80
CA GLY A 38 0.67 10.73 -9.40
C GLY A 38 1.76 9.67 -9.54
N LEU A 39 1.44 8.38 -9.41
CA LEU A 39 2.41 7.31 -9.64
C LEU A 39 2.70 7.20 -11.14
N ARG A 40 3.93 6.81 -11.46
CA ARG A 40 4.29 6.52 -12.84
C ARG A 40 3.73 5.16 -13.25
N LEU A 41 3.11 5.07 -14.43
CA LEU A 41 2.82 3.79 -15.06
C LEU A 41 4.14 3.22 -15.61
N VAL A 42 4.68 2.25 -14.90
CA VAL A 42 6.02 1.69 -15.15
C VAL A 42 5.99 0.62 -16.22
N LYS A 43 4.96 -0.21 -16.23
CA LYS A 43 4.85 -1.34 -17.15
C LYS A 43 3.40 -1.67 -17.45
N GLN A 44 3.13 -2.00 -18.72
CA GLN A 44 1.89 -2.63 -19.16
C GLN A 44 2.23 -3.97 -19.79
N THR A 45 1.65 -5.04 -19.26
CA THR A 45 1.88 -6.41 -19.74
C THR A 45 0.66 -7.27 -19.48
N VAL A 46 0.83 -8.56 -19.53
CA VAL A 46 -0.18 -9.55 -19.17
C VAL A 46 0.33 -10.39 -18.01
N ASN A 47 -0.60 -11.03 -17.27
CA ASN A 47 -0.23 -12.00 -16.27
C ASN A 47 0.45 -13.21 -16.94
N GLU A 48 1.64 -13.57 -16.50
CA GLU A 48 2.39 -14.68 -17.09
C GLU A 48 1.71 -16.02 -16.89
N ASP A 49 0.98 -16.17 -15.78
CA ASP A 49 0.22 -17.40 -15.47
C ASP A 49 -1.15 -17.43 -16.17
N ASP A 50 -1.67 -16.28 -16.57
CA ASP A 50 -2.95 -16.13 -17.28
C ASP A 50 -2.85 -14.96 -18.26
N ARG A 51 -2.40 -15.24 -19.47
CA ARG A 51 -2.13 -14.23 -20.50
C ARG A 51 -3.38 -13.48 -21.00
N SER A 52 -4.57 -13.91 -20.58
CA SER A 52 -5.81 -13.18 -20.86
C SER A 52 -5.99 -11.97 -19.92
N ALA A 53 -5.33 -11.96 -18.78
CA ALA A 53 -5.44 -10.89 -17.79
C ALA A 53 -4.38 -9.82 -18.01
N ARG A 54 -4.80 -8.56 -18.15
CA ARG A 54 -3.89 -7.41 -18.23
C ARG A 54 -3.25 -7.17 -16.88
N HIS A 55 -1.97 -6.81 -16.89
CA HIS A 55 -1.18 -6.56 -15.70
C HIS A 55 -0.44 -5.22 -15.85
N LEU A 56 -0.76 -4.26 -14.97
CA LEU A 56 -0.16 -2.93 -14.97
C LEU A 56 0.63 -2.73 -13.68
N PHE A 57 1.76 -2.06 -13.80
CA PHE A 57 2.65 -1.68 -12.69
C PHE A 57 2.72 -0.17 -12.56
N PHE A 58 2.49 0.34 -11.36
CA PHE A 58 2.66 1.74 -11.00
C PHE A 58 3.72 1.85 -9.92
N GLY A 59 4.54 2.88 -9.97
CA GLY A 59 5.61 3.04 -9.00
C GLY A 59 6.18 4.45 -9.02
N ASP A 60 7.41 4.57 -8.54
CA ASP A 60 8.15 5.82 -8.65
C ASP A 60 8.71 6.01 -10.08
N GLU A 61 9.49 7.05 -10.29
CA GLU A 61 10.08 7.40 -11.58
C GLU A 61 10.88 6.27 -12.24
N GLU A 62 11.44 5.37 -11.44
CA GLU A 62 12.32 4.29 -11.89
C GLU A 62 11.68 2.89 -11.76
N GLY A 63 10.50 2.78 -11.14
CA GLY A 63 9.89 1.50 -10.85
C GLY A 63 10.70 0.69 -9.84
N ARG A 64 11.25 1.35 -8.82
CA ARG A 64 12.10 0.70 -7.83
C ARG A 64 11.31 -0.29 -6.97
N PRO A 65 11.95 -1.42 -6.60
CA PRO A 65 11.37 -2.33 -5.61
C PRO A 65 10.97 -1.60 -4.32
N GLY A 66 9.80 -1.91 -3.80
CA GLY A 66 9.24 -1.26 -2.61
C GLY A 66 8.35 -0.06 -2.91
N THR A 67 8.36 0.46 -4.13
CA THR A 67 7.56 1.62 -4.53
C THR A 67 6.34 1.24 -5.37
N MET A 68 6.20 -0.03 -5.73
CA MET A 68 5.23 -0.45 -6.74
C MET A 68 3.95 -1.03 -6.16
N ILE A 69 2.84 -0.59 -6.75
CA ILE A 69 1.55 -1.26 -6.69
C ILE A 69 1.20 -1.74 -8.09
N THR A 70 0.65 -2.95 -8.19
CA THR A 70 0.31 -3.54 -9.49
C THR A 70 -1.15 -3.93 -9.53
N CYS A 71 -1.71 -3.99 -10.72
CA CYS A 71 -3.11 -4.30 -10.95
C CYS A 71 -3.25 -5.44 -11.95
N LEU A 72 -3.96 -6.49 -11.54
CA LEU A 72 -4.40 -7.59 -12.41
C LEU A 72 -5.88 -7.39 -12.73
N GLU A 73 -6.21 -7.33 -14.02
CA GLU A 73 -7.58 -7.11 -14.48
C GLU A 73 -8.34 -8.43 -14.56
N TYR A 74 -9.35 -8.56 -13.71
CA TYR A 74 -10.26 -9.71 -13.70
C TYR A 74 -11.71 -9.21 -13.58
N PRO A 75 -12.30 -8.68 -14.67
CA PRO A 75 -13.62 -8.05 -14.62
C PRO A 75 -14.75 -9.01 -14.26
N GLN A 76 -14.53 -10.32 -14.43
CA GLN A 76 -15.51 -11.36 -14.15
C GLN A 76 -15.58 -11.80 -12.68
N LEU A 77 -14.60 -11.41 -11.85
CA LEU A 77 -14.62 -11.76 -10.44
C LEU A 77 -15.57 -10.86 -9.66
N ASP A 78 -16.15 -11.42 -8.60
CA ASP A 78 -16.99 -10.66 -7.69
C ASP A 78 -16.17 -9.64 -6.88
N GLU A 79 -16.84 -8.62 -6.37
CA GLU A 79 -16.21 -7.66 -5.46
C GLU A 79 -15.70 -8.37 -4.21
N GLY A 80 -14.45 -8.06 -3.84
CA GLY A 80 -13.84 -8.59 -2.64
C GLY A 80 -14.39 -7.94 -1.38
N THR A 81 -14.31 -8.68 -0.29
CA THR A 81 -14.62 -8.19 1.05
C THR A 81 -13.45 -8.46 1.98
N VAL A 82 -13.27 -7.60 2.98
CA VAL A 82 -12.24 -7.79 3.99
C VAL A 82 -12.60 -8.98 4.88
N GLY A 83 -11.67 -9.90 5.05
CA GLY A 83 -11.86 -11.09 5.86
C GLY A 83 -10.54 -11.79 6.14
N VAL A 84 -10.60 -12.88 6.90
CA VAL A 84 -9.41 -13.69 7.18
C VAL A 84 -8.81 -14.20 5.86
N GLY A 85 -7.52 -13.99 5.69
CA GLY A 85 -6.80 -14.34 4.45
C GLY A 85 -6.73 -13.21 3.43
N SER A 86 -7.48 -12.09 3.61
CA SER A 86 -7.34 -10.92 2.75
C SER A 86 -6.30 -9.94 3.32
N THR A 87 -5.74 -9.11 2.43
CA THR A 87 -5.02 -7.91 2.83
C THR A 87 -6.02 -6.84 3.23
N HIS A 88 -5.85 -6.22 4.41
CA HIS A 88 -6.81 -5.22 4.87
C HIS A 88 -6.67 -3.90 4.11
N HIS A 89 -5.45 -3.38 3.99
CA HIS A 89 -5.18 -2.13 3.29
C HIS A 89 -3.72 -2.05 2.83
N VAL A 90 -3.46 -1.07 1.98
CA VAL A 90 -2.10 -0.75 1.51
C VAL A 90 -1.78 0.67 1.94
N ALA A 91 -0.64 0.87 2.59
CA ALA A 91 -0.19 2.19 3.06
C ALA A 91 0.95 2.71 2.19
N PHE A 92 0.78 3.93 1.69
CA PHE A 92 1.83 4.68 1.01
C PHE A 92 2.49 5.64 1.99
N SER A 93 3.78 5.83 1.85
CA SER A 93 4.56 6.76 2.67
C SER A 93 4.42 8.19 2.15
N VAL A 94 4.23 9.13 3.07
CA VAL A 94 4.32 10.57 2.80
C VAL A 94 5.42 11.19 3.65
N GLY A 95 6.02 12.28 3.18
CA GLY A 95 7.27 12.80 3.73
C GLY A 95 7.14 13.54 5.06
N SER A 96 5.96 14.10 5.38
CA SER A 96 5.75 14.91 6.58
C SER A 96 4.28 15.07 6.93
N ASP A 97 3.99 15.60 8.12
CA ASP A 97 2.62 15.96 8.52
C ASP A 97 2.03 17.04 7.59
N GLU A 98 2.85 17.98 7.14
CA GLU A 98 2.42 19.03 6.21
C GLU A 98 2.05 18.44 4.84
N GLU A 99 2.83 17.49 4.35
CA GLU A 99 2.52 16.79 3.11
C GLU A 99 1.25 15.96 3.23
N LEU A 100 1.02 15.35 4.38
CA LEU A 100 -0.22 14.60 4.63
C LEU A 100 -1.45 15.51 4.55
N GLU A 101 -1.41 16.68 5.18
CA GLU A 101 -2.47 17.68 5.09
C GLU A 101 -2.65 18.19 3.65
N GLY A 102 -1.56 18.37 2.94
CA GLY A 102 -1.57 18.74 1.52
C GLY A 102 -2.24 17.68 0.65
N TRP A 103 -1.96 16.42 0.88
CA TRP A 103 -2.63 15.31 0.21
C TRP A 103 -4.12 15.29 0.49
N ARG A 104 -4.52 15.48 1.73
CA ARG A 104 -5.93 15.53 2.10
C ARG A 104 -6.67 16.64 1.33
N ALA A 105 -6.13 17.85 1.34
CA ALA A 105 -6.72 18.98 0.62
C ALA A 105 -6.78 18.73 -0.89
N TYR A 106 -5.72 18.16 -1.45
CA TYR A 106 -5.66 17.81 -2.87
C TYR A 106 -6.71 16.75 -3.26
N LEU A 107 -6.84 15.68 -2.47
CA LEU A 107 -7.83 14.63 -2.72
C LEU A 107 -9.26 15.17 -2.67
N GLU A 108 -9.55 16.03 -1.69
CA GLU A 108 -10.85 16.71 -1.61
C GLU A 108 -11.11 17.56 -2.86
N SER A 109 -10.10 18.26 -3.37
CA SER A 109 -10.20 19.06 -4.58
C SER A 109 -10.46 18.24 -5.86
N ARG A 110 -10.17 16.94 -5.80
CA ARG A 110 -10.40 15.99 -6.89
C ARG A 110 -11.66 15.14 -6.68
N ASP A 111 -12.50 15.50 -5.72
CA ASP A 111 -13.71 14.77 -5.33
C ASP A 111 -13.42 13.32 -4.90
N VAL A 112 -12.24 13.08 -4.35
CA VAL A 112 -11.89 11.80 -3.74
C VAL A 112 -12.14 11.89 -2.25
N GLN A 113 -13.07 11.08 -1.75
CA GLN A 113 -13.37 11.03 -0.31
C GLN A 113 -12.18 10.46 0.46
N CYS A 114 -11.82 11.13 1.53
CA CYS A 114 -10.80 10.66 2.46
C CYS A 114 -11.17 11.04 3.89
N THR A 115 -10.53 10.37 4.85
CA THR A 115 -10.74 10.67 6.25
C THR A 115 -10.04 11.97 6.66
N GLU A 116 -10.36 12.44 7.86
CA GLU A 116 -9.50 13.39 8.58
C GLU A 116 -8.13 12.76 8.83
N VAL A 117 -7.17 13.59 9.20
CA VAL A 117 -5.87 13.10 9.71
C VAL A 117 -6.08 12.40 11.04
N LEU A 118 -5.69 11.14 11.11
CA LEU A 118 -5.84 10.28 12.27
C LEU A 118 -4.47 10.05 12.91
N ASP A 119 -4.40 10.21 14.22
CA ASP A 119 -3.22 9.85 14.99
C ASP A 119 -3.24 8.36 15.29
N ARG A 120 -2.23 7.64 14.76
CA ARG A 120 -2.05 6.20 14.99
C ARG A 120 -0.96 5.90 16.02
N THR A 121 -0.58 6.85 16.83
CA THR A 121 0.47 6.79 17.84
C THR A 121 1.87 6.76 17.23
N TYR A 122 2.13 5.85 16.32
CA TYR A 122 3.45 5.62 15.68
C TYR A 122 3.63 6.41 14.39
N PHE A 123 2.54 6.82 13.79
CA PHE A 123 2.47 7.62 12.57
C PHE A 123 1.09 8.29 12.49
N ARG A 124 0.93 9.17 11.51
CA ARG A 124 -0.33 9.85 11.23
C ARG A 124 -0.81 9.48 9.85
N SER A 125 -2.11 9.34 9.69
CA SER A 125 -2.68 8.73 8.49
C SER A 125 -3.93 9.43 7.98
N VAL A 126 -4.13 9.30 6.67
CA VAL A 126 -5.38 9.57 5.97
C VAL A 126 -5.75 8.32 5.18
N TYR A 127 -7.02 7.93 5.22
CA TYR A 127 -7.54 6.75 4.51
C TYR A 127 -8.45 7.17 3.37
N LEU A 128 -8.38 6.40 2.28
CA LEU A 128 -9.22 6.58 1.09
C LEU A 128 -9.47 5.22 0.45
N ARG A 129 -10.27 5.20 -0.61
CA ARG A 129 -10.50 3.99 -1.40
C ARG A 129 -10.17 4.23 -2.86
N ASP A 130 -9.68 3.19 -3.52
CA ASP A 130 -9.53 3.20 -4.97
C ASP A 130 -10.87 2.89 -5.67
N PRO A 131 -10.93 2.91 -7.02
CA PRO A 131 -12.18 2.68 -7.74
C PRO A 131 -12.82 1.31 -7.50
N ASP A 132 -12.06 0.30 -7.08
CA ASP A 132 -12.56 -1.05 -6.79
C ASP A 132 -12.85 -1.26 -5.31
N GLY A 133 -12.66 -0.23 -4.48
CA GLY A 133 -12.94 -0.29 -3.06
C GLY A 133 -11.78 -0.75 -2.19
N HIS A 134 -10.57 -0.94 -2.75
CA HIS A 134 -9.38 -1.23 -1.95
C HIS A 134 -9.14 -0.09 -0.96
N ILE A 135 -8.91 -0.44 0.29
CA ILE A 135 -8.57 0.54 1.32
C ILE A 135 -7.11 0.94 1.15
N LEU A 136 -6.87 2.23 1.01
CA LEU A 136 -5.54 2.80 0.93
C LEU A 136 -5.32 3.74 2.11
N GLU A 137 -4.07 3.85 2.51
CA GLU A 137 -3.63 4.74 3.58
C GLU A 137 -2.47 5.59 3.07
N LEU A 138 -2.44 6.86 3.45
CA LEU A 138 -1.26 7.71 3.33
C LEU A 138 -0.73 7.91 4.74
N ALA A 139 0.51 7.50 5.00
CA ALA A 139 1.06 7.47 6.35
C ALA A 139 2.40 8.19 6.43
N THR A 140 2.59 8.97 7.50
CA THR A 140 3.88 9.57 7.81
C THR A 140 4.83 8.57 8.46
N ALA A 141 6.12 8.81 8.40
CA ALA A 141 7.11 7.97 9.09
C ALA A 141 7.11 8.17 10.61
N GLY A 142 6.86 9.37 11.07
CA GLY A 142 6.97 9.74 12.48
C GLY A 142 5.64 9.89 13.23
N PRO A 143 5.73 9.79 14.55
CA PRO A 143 6.95 9.77 15.36
C PRO A 143 7.78 8.48 15.26
N GLY A 144 7.20 7.36 14.83
CA GLY A 144 7.90 6.10 14.61
C GLY A 144 7.71 5.08 15.72
N MET A 145 8.19 3.87 15.46
CA MET A 145 7.95 2.72 16.34
C MET A 145 8.69 2.81 17.67
N THR A 146 9.72 3.65 17.77
CA THR A 146 10.50 3.82 18.99
C THR A 146 9.94 4.88 19.94
N VAL A 147 8.76 5.43 19.67
CA VAL A 147 8.13 6.46 20.51
C VAL A 147 7.84 5.96 21.94
N ASP A 148 7.56 4.67 22.10
CA ASP A 148 7.20 4.06 23.39
C ASP A 148 8.02 2.82 23.76
N GLU A 149 8.88 2.34 22.87
CA GLU A 149 9.80 1.24 23.12
C GLU A 149 11.17 1.56 22.53
N PRO A 150 12.27 1.29 23.25
CA PRO A 150 13.60 1.44 22.66
C PRO A 150 13.82 0.42 21.52
N LEU A 151 14.70 0.76 20.59
CA LEU A 151 14.95 0.00 19.37
C LEU A 151 15.20 -1.48 19.63
N GLU A 152 16.02 -1.81 20.62
CA GLU A 152 16.38 -3.18 20.99
C GLU A 152 15.25 -3.99 21.61
N GLN A 153 14.14 -3.33 21.98
CA GLN A 153 12.98 -3.96 22.62
C GLN A 153 11.73 -3.90 21.77
N LEU A 154 11.84 -3.50 20.50
CA LEU A 154 10.66 -3.39 19.64
C LEU A 154 9.90 -4.71 19.54
N GLY A 155 8.58 -4.63 19.72
CA GLY A 155 7.68 -5.78 19.65
C GLY A 155 7.64 -6.67 20.88
N GLN A 156 8.38 -6.34 21.94
CA GLN A 156 8.40 -7.16 23.17
C GLN A 156 7.25 -6.82 24.12
N ARG A 157 6.77 -5.58 24.08
CA ARG A 157 5.65 -5.18 24.95
C ARG A 157 4.32 -5.38 24.24
N ALA A 158 3.46 -6.23 24.80
CA ALA A 158 2.08 -6.36 24.36
C ALA A 158 1.23 -5.22 24.98
N VAL A 159 0.36 -4.63 24.16
CA VAL A 159 -0.66 -3.69 24.61
C VAL A 159 -2.00 -4.40 24.56
N GLY A 160 -2.65 -4.51 25.69
CA GLY A 160 -3.93 -5.17 25.82
C GLY A 160 -5.04 -4.20 26.17
#